data_6803d435842b57e403aced806593808c
#
_entry.id   6803d435842b57e403aced806593808c
#
_cell.length_a   1.000
_cell.length_b   1.000
_cell.length_c   1.000
_cell.angle_alpha   90.00
_cell.angle_beta   90.00
_cell.angle_gamma   90.00
#
_symmetry.space_group_name_H-M   'P 1'
#
loop_
_entity.id
_entity.type
_entity.pdbx_description
1 polymer ?
#
loop_
_entity_poly.entity_id
_entity_poly.type
_entity_poly.pdbx_seq_one_letter_code
_entity_poly.pdbx_strand_id
1 'polypeptide(L)'
;MLTFDEAIAALLPEDGALFHDKKGTAIGLPSALAPLADSHGHLTHFRRNDPSVAVARAALAGVRLLVVPLDPTGDAHDALATLAWLDEVVERAALLLDEAARRGVLPPEVPGYEGAPALLDNIRIVAGTHPYGSESYLGCGADERSDRAFGEASREALEMLLASPRCVGVGEIGLDFGPYSKLGAEVQEEAFVHQLRLAHELNLPVELHLRDEEDGIHFTGHDLALKVLQEVGVPAAGCDLHCYTSNVQVMEPFVELGCHVAFGGAVTFARSEEIREAAAACPGNLILSETDSPYMSPVPLRGKECEPAMVAFSAACVAKVREEAGIETPAETYRMLWENACSLLGNR
;
A
#
# COMPACT_ATOMS: atom_id res chain seq x y z
N MET A 1 7.10 0.23 -21.02
CA MET A 1 8.34 -0.21 -20.30
C MET A 1 9.57 0.25 -21.06
N LEU A 2 10.65 0.61 -20.35
CA LEU A 2 11.95 0.97 -20.90
C LEU A 2 12.57 -0.20 -21.66
N THR A 3 13.52 0.03 -22.55
CA THR A 3 14.43 -1.04 -23.03
C THR A 3 15.24 -1.58 -21.85
N PHE A 4 15.86 -2.78 -22.00
CA PHE A 4 16.64 -3.37 -20.91
C PHE A 4 17.83 -2.48 -20.50
N ASP A 5 18.55 -1.91 -21.48
CA ASP A 5 19.70 -1.03 -21.22
C ASP A 5 19.28 0.28 -20.53
N GLU A 6 18.17 0.88 -20.95
CA GLU A 6 17.59 2.07 -20.27
C GLU A 6 17.17 1.74 -18.83
N ALA A 7 16.57 0.56 -18.61
CA ALA A 7 16.16 0.11 -17.29
C ALA A 7 17.36 -0.11 -16.35
N ILE A 8 18.46 -0.72 -16.87
CA ILE A 8 19.70 -0.87 -16.11
C ILE A 8 20.34 0.48 -15.81
N ALA A 9 20.38 1.40 -16.76
CA ALA A 9 20.90 2.74 -16.52
C ALA A 9 20.06 3.50 -15.47
N ALA A 10 18.75 3.30 -15.47
CA ALA A 10 17.85 3.87 -14.48
C ALA A 10 18.04 3.22 -13.09
N LEU A 11 18.27 1.90 -13.01
CA LEU A 11 18.45 1.17 -11.75
C LEU A 11 19.80 1.47 -11.11
N LEU A 12 20.86 1.55 -11.91
CA LEU A 12 22.25 1.66 -11.48
C LEU A 12 22.90 2.94 -12.06
N PRO A 13 22.54 4.12 -11.56
CA PRO A 13 23.18 5.36 -11.98
C PRO A 13 24.68 5.37 -11.61
N GLU A 14 25.47 6.18 -12.33
CA GLU A 14 26.94 6.21 -12.21
C GLU A 14 27.44 6.55 -10.79
N ASP A 15 26.68 7.33 -10.03
CA ASP A 15 27.01 7.71 -8.65
C ASP A 15 26.52 6.68 -7.60
N GLY A 16 25.86 5.62 -8.02
CA GLY A 16 25.36 4.53 -7.17
C GLY A 16 24.16 4.89 -6.30
N ALA A 17 23.60 6.10 -6.41
CA ALA A 17 22.44 6.51 -5.62
C ALA A 17 21.14 6.04 -6.28
N LEU A 18 20.29 5.35 -5.53
CA LEU A 18 18.97 4.91 -6.04
C LEU A 18 18.05 6.09 -6.35
N PHE A 19 18.19 7.19 -5.63
CA PHE A 19 17.34 8.37 -5.78
C PHE A 19 18.12 9.67 -5.82
N HIS A 20 17.56 10.63 -6.55
CA HIS A 20 18.03 12.00 -6.61
C HIS A 20 16.90 12.97 -6.36
N ASP A 21 17.17 14.09 -5.72
CA ASP A 21 16.21 15.19 -5.56
C ASP A 21 15.89 15.88 -6.89
N LYS A 22 15.05 16.93 -6.86
CA LYS A 22 14.71 17.72 -8.06
C LYS A 22 15.89 18.49 -8.68
N LYS A 23 16.98 18.64 -7.92
CA LYS A 23 18.19 19.33 -8.37
C LYS A 23 19.26 18.37 -8.87
N GLY A 24 18.98 17.07 -8.86
CA GLY A 24 19.91 16.01 -9.24
C GLY A 24 20.91 15.65 -8.14
N THR A 25 20.67 16.04 -6.89
CA THR A 25 21.50 15.66 -5.75
C THR A 25 21.16 14.25 -5.31
N ALA A 26 22.16 13.39 -5.17
CA ALA A 26 22.01 12.03 -4.66
C ALA A 26 21.40 12.02 -3.24
N ILE A 27 20.41 11.19 -3.04
CA ILE A 27 19.72 11.01 -1.76
C ILE A 27 20.03 9.62 -1.23
N GLY A 28 20.69 9.58 -0.05
CA GLY A 28 20.95 8.33 0.65
C GLY A 28 19.66 7.75 1.24
N LEU A 29 19.50 6.43 1.13
CA LEU A 29 18.43 5.74 1.82
C LEU A 29 18.75 5.65 3.33
N PRO A 30 17.73 5.78 4.20
CA PRO A 30 17.87 5.42 5.61
C PRO A 30 18.28 3.96 5.76
N SER A 31 19.16 3.67 6.72
CA SER A 31 19.51 2.29 7.03
C SER A 31 18.35 1.58 7.73
N ALA A 32 17.85 0.51 7.15
CA ALA A 32 16.82 -0.32 7.74
C ALA A 32 17.40 -1.19 8.88
N LEU A 33 16.65 -1.31 9.98
CA LEU A 33 17.02 -2.12 11.16
C LEU A 33 16.25 -3.46 11.21
N ALA A 34 15.28 -3.65 10.33
CA ALA A 34 14.61 -4.90 9.98
C ALA A 34 14.32 -4.88 8.46
N PRO A 35 13.91 -6.00 7.85
CA PRO A 35 13.39 -5.98 6.48
C PRO A 35 12.27 -4.96 6.35
N LEU A 36 12.20 -4.27 5.22
CA LEU A 36 11.14 -3.31 4.95
C LEU A 36 9.93 -4.02 4.33
N ALA A 37 8.75 -3.59 4.73
CA ALA A 37 7.48 -3.95 4.11
C ALA A 37 6.81 -2.67 3.57
N ASP A 38 6.36 -2.73 2.33
CA ASP A 38 5.43 -1.76 1.75
C ASP A 38 4.05 -2.41 1.70
N SER A 39 3.19 -2.07 2.67
CA SER A 39 1.88 -2.70 2.79
C SER A 39 0.88 -2.24 1.74
N HIS A 40 1.17 -1.15 1.01
CA HIS A 40 0.32 -0.64 -0.07
C HIS A 40 1.13 0.16 -1.09
N GLY A 41 1.24 -0.36 -2.31
CA GLY A 41 1.92 0.33 -3.40
C GLY A 41 1.44 -0.09 -4.78
N HIS A 42 0.76 0.81 -5.49
CA HIS A 42 0.30 0.54 -6.86
C HIS A 42 1.49 0.44 -7.82
N LEU A 43 1.54 -0.61 -8.61
CA LEU A 43 2.47 -0.75 -9.72
C LEU A 43 1.84 -0.38 -11.07
N THR A 44 0.53 -0.52 -11.19
CA THR A 44 -0.24 -0.23 -12.41
C THR A 44 -0.40 1.26 -12.70
N HIS A 45 -0.27 2.11 -11.68
CA HIS A 45 -0.50 3.56 -11.77
C HIS A 45 0.73 4.39 -12.16
N PHE A 46 1.90 3.78 -12.35
CA PHE A 46 3.09 4.50 -12.78
C PHE A 46 2.91 5.14 -14.16
N ARG A 47 3.34 6.40 -14.28
CA ARG A 47 3.26 7.17 -15.52
C ARG A 47 4.64 7.52 -16.09
N ARG A 48 5.66 7.55 -15.26
CA ARG A 48 7.02 7.99 -15.62
C ARG A 48 8.04 6.90 -15.36
N ASN A 49 7.91 6.21 -14.23
CA ASN A 49 8.84 5.17 -13.83
C ASN A 49 8.42 3.82 -14.40
N ASP A 50 9.40 2.99 -14.70
CA ASP A 50 9.17 1.60 -15.13
C ASP A 50 8.90 0.72 -13.91
N PRO A 51 7.76 0.01 -13.84
CA PRO A 51 7.41 -0.82 -12.68
C PRO A 51 8.48 -1.85 -12.31
N SER A 52 9.14 -2.46 -13.31
CA SER A 52 10.19 -3.47 -13.06
C SER A 52 11.42 -2.84 -12.42
N VAL A 53 11.76 -1.60 -12.81
CA VAL A 53 12.85 -0.83 -12.19
C VAL A 53 12.47 -0.46 -10.76
N ALA A 54 11.22 -0.03 -10.53
CA ALA A 54 10.72 0.31 -9.20
C ALA A 54 10.77 -0.90 -8.24
N VAL A 55 10.37 -2.09 -8.71
CA VAL A 55 10.47 -3.35 -7.95
C VAL A 55 11.93 -3.72 -7.68
N ALA A 56 12.81 -3.62 -8.67
CA ALA A 56 14.23 -3.89 -8.47
C ALA A 56 14.88 -2.91 -7.47
N ARG A 57 14.53 -1.61 -7.54
CA ARG A 57 14.98 -0.61 -6.54
C ARG A 57 14.45 -0.93 -5.14
N ALA A 58 13.20 -1.39 -5.02
CA ALA A 58 12.63 -1.81 -3.75
C ALA A 58 13.46 -2.94 -3.12
N ALA A 59 13.82 -3.96 -3.90
CA ALA A 59 14.70 -5.02 -3.43
C ALA A 59 16.07 -4.49 -2.97
N LEU A 60 16.69 -3.59 -3.75
CA LEU A 60 17.97 -2.96 -3.41
C LEU A 60 17.86 -2.00 -2.22
N ALA A 61 16.67 -1.49 -1.91
CA ALA A 61 16.41 -0.68 -0.71
C ALA A 61 16.18 -1.53 0.56
N GLY A 62 16.07 -2.85 0.44
CA GLY A 62 15.80 -3.75 1.57
C GLY A 62 14.33 -4.09 1.77
N VAL A 63 13.44 -3.77 0.83
CA VAL A 63 12.04 -4.22 0.86
C VAL A 63 12.01 -5.73 0.64
N ARG A 64 11.23 -6.43 1.46
CA ARG A 64 11.06 -7.90 1.42
C ARG A 64 9.59 -8.32 1.31
N LEU A 65 8.66 -7.40 1.45
CA LEU A 65 7.23 -7.57 1.20
C LEU A 65 6.72 -6.33 0.49
N LEU A 66 6.00 -6.53 -0.61
CA LEU A 66 5.26 -5.50 -1.33
C LEU A 66 3.85 -6.00 -1.57
N VAL A 67 2.85 -5.24 -1.18
CA VAL A 67 1.45 -5.51 -1.45
C VAL A 67 0.94 -4.54 -2.51
N VAL A 68 0.36 -5.09 -3.58
CA VAL A 68 -0.11 -4.34 -4.75
C VAL A 68 -1.63 -4.39 -4.79
N PRO A 69 -2.33 -3.27 -4.60
CA PRO A 69 -3.77 -3.23 -4.75
C PRO A 69 -4.18 -3.30 -6.23
N LEU A 70 -5.28 -4.03 -6.51
CA LEU A 70 -5.82 -4.22 -7.85
C LEU A 70 -7.33 -4.00 -7.83
N ASP A 71 -7.82 -3.05 -8.65
CA ASP A 71 -9.23 -2.69 -8.74
C ASP A 71 -9.89 -3.30 -9.99
N PRO A 72 -10.85 -4.24 -9.83
CA PRO A 72 -11.56 -4.86 -10.95
C PRO A 72 -12.47 -3.89 -11.72
N THR A 73 -12.78 -2.71 -11.18
CA THR A 73 -13.54 -1.67 -11.91
C THR A 73 -12.62 -0.66 -12.61
N GLY A 74 -11.33 -0.73 -12.35
CA GLY A 74 -10.29 0.18 -12.83
C GLY A 74 -9.18 -0.52 -13.60
N ASP A 75 -8.03 -0.60 -12.99
CA ASP A 75 -6.77 -1.06 -13.61
C ASP A 75 -6.67 -2.58 -13.78
N ALA A 76 -7.53 -3.35 -13.13
CA ALA A 76 -7.57 -4.81 -13.19
C ALA A 76 -8.89 -5.39 -13.74
N HIS A 77 -9.59 -4.65 -14.62
CA HIS A 77 -10.82 -5.10 -15.25
C HIS A 77 -10.62 -6.38 -16.09
N ASP A 78 -9.45 -6.61 -16.66
CA ASP A 78 -8.99 -7.88 -17.19
C ASP A 78 -8.03 -8.53 -16.22
N ALA A 79 -8.58 -9.28 -15.25
CA ALA A 79 -7.81 -9.88 -14.17
C ALA A 79 -6.66 -10.77 -14.65
N LEU A 80 -6.90 -11.57 -15.70
CA LEU A 80 -5.88 -12.48 -16.23
C LEU A 80 -4.73 -11.72 -16.90
N ALA A 81 -5.07 -10.69 -17.70
CA ALA A 81 -4.05 -9.85 -18.32
C ALA A 81 -3.24 -9.07 -17.27
N THR A 82 -3.88 -8.56 -16.23
CA THR A 82 -3.22 -7.84 -15.14
C THR A 82 -2.29 -8.75 -14.34
N LEU A 83 -2.73 -9.96 -13.98
CA LEU A 83 -1.86 -10.94 -13.30
C LEU A 83 -0.67 -11.36 -14.16
N ALA A 84 -0.88 -11.62 -15.47
CA ALA A 84 0.20 -11.93 -16.40
C ALA A 84 1.18 -10.75 -16.54
N TRP A 85 0.68 -9.52 -16.60
CA TRP A 85 1.52 -8.32 -16.60
C TRP A 85 2.35 -8.19 -15.31
N LEU A 86 1.76 -8.47 -14.15
CA LEU A 86 2.50 -8.45 -12.88
C LEU A 86 3.62 -9.50 -12.88
N ASP A 87 3.37 -10.70 -13.40
CA ASP A 87 4.41 -11.73 -13.54
C ASP A 87 5.54 -11.26 -14.48
N GLU A 88 5.21 -10.61 -15.61
CA GLU A 88 6.24 -10.01 -16.51
C GLU A 88 7.06 -8.93 -15.81
N VAL A 89 6.44 -8.09 -14.98
CA VAL A 89 7.13 -7.07 -14.17
C VAL A 89 8.12 -7.74 -13.21
N VAL A 90 7.70 -8.80 -12.52
CA VAL A 90 8.54 -9.55 -11.57
C VAL A 90 9.70 -10.26 -12.27
N GLU A 91 9.45 -10.95 -13.37
CA GLU A 91 10.48 -11.62 -14.16
C GLU A 91 11.53 -10.64 -14.67
N ARG A 92 11.08 -9.49 -15.16
CA ARG A 92 11.97 -8.44 -15.62
C ARG A 92 12.78 -7.82 -14.48
N ALA A 93 12.17 -7.60 -13.31
CA ALA A 93 12.89 -7.14 -12.12
C ALA A 93 13.98 -8.15 -11.71
N ALA A 94 13.72 -9.47 -11.83
CA ALA A 94 14.73 -10.50 -11.58
C ALA A 94 15.94 -10.35 -12.49
N LEU A 95 15.72 -10.16 -13.80
CA LEU A 95 16.82 -9.95 -14.76
C LEU A 95 17.64 -8.68 -14.46
N LEU A 96 16.97 -7.61 -13.99
CA LEU A 96 17.63 -6.38 -13.57
C LEU A 96 18.48 -6.58 -12.32
N LEU A 97 17.98 -7.34 -11.34
CA LEU A 97 18.72 -7.67 -10.12
C LEU A 97 19.90 -8.62 -10.39
N ASP A 98 19.77 -9.56 -11.33
CA ASP A 98 20.87 -10.41 -11.77
C ASP A 98 22.01 -9.58 -12.40
N GLU A 99 21.67 -8.56 -13.19
CA GLU A 99 22.65 -7.64 -13.75
C GLU A 99 23.28 -6.76 -12.67
N ALA A 100 22.49 -6.27 -11.70
CA ALA A 100 22.99 -5.53 -10.55
C ALA A 100 24.01 -6.38 -9.76
N ALA A 101 23.67 -7.64 -9.47
CA ALA A 101 24.55 -8.59 -8.78
C ALA A 101 25.86 -8.83 -9.54
N ARG A 102 25.83 -8.97 -10.87
CA ARG A 102 27.04 -9.06 -11.70
C ARG A 102 27.94 -7.83 -11.62
N ARG A 103 27.37 -6.67 -11.30
CA ARG A 103 28.10 -5.42 -11.07
C ARG A 103 28.46 -5.19 -9.58
N GLY A 104 28.19 -6.19 -8.72
CA GLY A 104 28.50 -6.14 -7.29
C GLY A 104 27.50 -5.35 -6.45
N VAL A 105 26.31 -5.02 -7.00
CA VAL A 105 25.23 -4.35 -6.28
C VAL A 105 24.20 -5.38 -5.86
N LEU A 106 24.06 -5.59 -4.55
CA LEU A 106 23.19 -6.59 -3.95
C LEU A 106 22.17 -5.93 -3.01
N PRO A 107 20.99 -6.54 -2.85
CA PRO A 107 20.09 -6.15 -1.76
C PRO A 107 20.79 -6.23 -0.40
N PRO A 108 20.53 -5.29 0.51
CA PRO A 108 21.15 -5.28 1.83
C PRO A 108 20.71 -6.50 2.65
N GLU A 109 21.67 -7.09 3.38
CA GLU A 109 21.37 -8.04 4.44
C GLU A 109 21.08 -7.28 5.74
N VAL A 110 20.07 -7.74 6.47
CA VAL A 110 19.75 -7.19 7.80
C VAL A 110 20.07 -8.27 8.83
N PRO A 111 21.05 -8.02 9.75
CA PRO A 111 21.44 -9.01 10.74
C PRO A 111 20.25 -9.48 11.60
N GLY A 112 20.12 -10.79 11.76
CA GLY A 112 19.00 -11.42 12.47
C GLY A 112 17.77 -11.75 11.58
N TYR A 113 17.82 -11.41 10.29
CA TYR A 113 16.74 -11.66 9.32
C TYR A 113 17.23 -12.39 8.06
N GLU A 114 18.27 -13.19 8.19
CA GLU A 114 18.89 -13.94 7.07
C GLU A 114 17.92 -14.92 6.39
N GLY A 115 16.85 -15.30 7.12
CA GLY A 115 15.77 -16.17 6.60
C GLY A 115 14.58 -15.42 5.99
N ALA A 116 14.61 -14.07 5.94
CA ALA A 116 13.54 -13.32 5.32
C ALA A 116 13.44 -13.62 3.81
N PRO A 117 12.23 -13.76 3.25
CA PRO A 117 12.07 -14.05 1.82
C PRO A 117 12.68 -12.95 0.96
N ALA A 118 13.11 -13.29 -0.25
CA ALA A 118 13.44 -12.27 -1.24
C ALA A 118 12.17 -11.54 -1.67
N LEU A 119 12.28 -10.24 -2.04
CA LEU A 119 11.11 -9.45 -2.44
C LEU A 119 10.33 -10.10 -3.58
N LEU A 120 11.00 -10.63 -4.60
CA LEU A 120 10.34 -11.19 -5.77
C LEU A 120 9.48 -12.43 -5.45
N ASP A 121 9.83 -13.17 -4.40
CA ASP A 121 9.04 -14.29 -3.88
C ASP A 121 7.89 -13.82 -2.98
N ASN A 122 7.87 -12.56 -2.62
CA ASN A 122 6.97 -11.99 -1.62
C ASN A 122 6.24 -10.72 -2.11
N ILE A 123 5.94 -10.67 -3.41
CA ILE A 123 5.01 -9.69 -3.98
C ILE A 123 3.61 -10.29 -3.86
N ARG A 124 2.76 -9.60 -3.12
CA ARG A 124 1.37 -9.97 -2.83
C ARG A 124 0.42 -9.01 -3.51
N ILE A 125 -0.85 -9.36 -3.59
CA ILE A 125 -1.91 -8.48 -4.03
C ILE A 125 -3.03 -8.44 -2.99
N VAL A 126 -3.70 -7.32 -2.90
CA VAL A 126 -5.06 -7.21 -2.40
C VAL A 126 -5.97 -6.87 -3.57
N ALA A 127 -7.22 -7.34 -3.54
CA ALA A 127 -8.16 -7.13 -4.62
C ALA A 127 -9.48 -6.60 -4.08
N GLY A 128 -9.92 -5.46 -4.58
CA GLY A 128 -11.16 -4.82 -4.15
C GLY A 128 -11.51 -3.66 -5.06
N THR A 129 -12.76 -3.21 -4.97
CA THR A 129 -13.22 -2.03 -5.69
C THR A 129 -13.07 -0.81 -4.81
N HIS A 130 -12.21 0.11 -5.25
CA HIS A 130 -12.06 1.43 -4.65
C HIS A 130 -13.41 2.20 -4.62
N PRO A 131 -13.65 3.08 -3.64
CA PRO A 131 -14.90 3.86 -3.54
C PRO A 131 -15.35 4.53 -4.84
N TYR A 132 -14.44 4.98 -5.69
CA TYR A 132 -14.78 5.57 -7.00
C TYR A 132 -15.44 4.60 -7.96
N GLY A 133 -15.23 3.31 -7.80
CA GLY A 133 -15.80 2.25 -8.62
C GLY A 133 -17.10 1.67 -8.09
N SER A 134 -17.63 2.13 -6.94
CA SER A 134 -18.78 1.54 -6.24
C SER A 134 -20.01 1.39 -7.11
N GLU A 135 -20.39 2.44 -7.86
CA GLU A 135 -21.54 2.43 -8.78
C GLU A 135 -21.36 1.38 -9.89
N SER A 136 -20.16 1.34 -10.47
CA SER A 136 -19.79 0.36 -11.49
C SER A 136 -19.81 -1.07 -10.96
N TYR A 137 -19.27 -1.28 -9.77
CA TYR A 137 -19.24 -2.59 -9.09
C TYR A 137 -20.65 -3.13 -8.79
N LEU A 138 -21.55 -2.25 -8.32
CA LEU A 138 -22.93 -2.61 -8.03
C LEU A 138 -23.77 -2.76 -9.31
N GLY A 139 -23.34 -2.16 -10.41
CA GLY A 139 -24.08 -2.15 -11.66
C GLY A 139 -25.35 -1.30 -11.61
N CYS A 140 -25.28 -0.15 -10.90
CA CYS A 140 -26.43 0.71 -10.62
C CYS A 140 -26.32 2.11 -11.21
N GLY A 141 -25.50 2.33 -12.24
CA GLY A 141 -25.36 3.62 -12.92
C GLY A 141 -26.54 4.03 -13.79
N ALA A 142 -26.36 5.07 -14.59
CA ALA A 142 -27.43 5.71 -15.36
C ALA A 142 -27.97 4.88 -16.54
N ASP A 143 -27.18 3.92 -17.06
CA ASP A 143 -27.60 2.97 -18.11
C ASP A 143 -27.70 1.56 -17.52
N GLU A 144 -28.88 1.23 -16.97
CA GLU A 144 -29.15 -0.02 -16.24
C GLU A 144 -28.66 -1.30 -16.93
N ARG A 145 -28.65 -1.37 -18.25
CA ARG A 145 -28.28 -2.59 -18.97
C ARG A 145 -26.77 -2.73 -19.12
N SER A 146 -26.07 -1.67 -19.51
CA SER A 146 -24.62 -1.68 -19.65
C SER A 146 -23.95 -1.70 -18.27
N ASP A 147 -24.49 -0.96 -17.29
CA ASP A 147 -23.96 -0.90 -15.94
C ASP A 147 -24.08 -2.24 -15.22
N ARG A 148 -25.22 -2.94 -15.36
CA ARG A 148 -25.37 -4.30 -14.80
C ARG A 148 -24.37 -5.29 -15.40
N ALA A 149 -24.19 -5.28 -16.73
CA ALA A 149 -23.24 -6.16 -17.40
C ALA A 149 -21.80 -5.85 -16.97
N PHE A 150 -21.45 -4.56 -16.80
CA PHE A 150 -20.15 -4.15 -16.28
C PHE A 150 -19.95 -4.58 -14.83
N GLY A 151 -20.96 -4.43 -13.97
CA GLY A 151 -20.91 -4.87 -12.59
C GLY A 151 -20.75 -6.39 -12.45
N GLU A 152 -21.42 -7.18 -13.31
CA GLU A 152 -21.22 -8.63 -13.37
C GLU A 152 -19.78 -8.98 -13.77
N ALA A 153 -19.25 -8.34 -14.82
CA ALA A 153 -17.87 -8.55 -15.26
C ALA A 153 -16.83 -8.12 -14.19
N SER A 154 -17.07 -7.03 -13.48
CA SER A 154 -16.20 -6.57 -12.40
C SER A 154 -16.17 -7.54 -11.23
N ARG A 155 -17.30 -8.13 -10.86
CA ARG A 155 -17.34 -9.16 -9.80
C ARG A 155 -16.66 -10.45 -10.23
N GLU A 156 -16.81 -10.88 -11.50
CA GLU A 156 -16.07 -12.03 -12.04
C GLU A 156 -14.56 -11.76 -12.04
N ALA A 157 -14.12 -10.55 -12.42
CA ALA A 157 -12.71 -10.16 -12.33
C ALA A 157 -12.21 -10.16 -10.88
N LEU A 158 -13.01 -9.65 -9.92
CA LEU A 158 -12.68 -9.70 -8.51
C LEU A 158 -12.49 -11.14 -8.01
N GLU A 159 -13.40 -12.05 -8.35
CA GLU A 159 -13.30 -13.47 -7.99
C GLU A 159 -12.01 -14.10 -8.53
N MET A 160 -11.62 -13.79 -9.76
CA MET A 160 -10.36 -14.27 -10.36
C MET A 160 -9.14 -13.73 -9.62
N LEU A 161 -9.12 -12.43 -9.27
CA LEU A 161 -8.04 -11.83 -8.51
C LEU A 161 -7.93 -12.44 -7.11
N LEU A 162 -9.05 -12.61 -6.41
CA LEU A 162 -9.11 -13.23 -5.08
C LEU A 162 -8.70 -14.70 -5.09
N ALA A 163 -8.87 -15.41 -6.20
CA ALA A 163 -8.41 -16.79 -6.39
C ALA A 163 -6.89 -16.90 -6.65
N SER A 164 -6.22 -15.79 -6.97
CA SER A 164 -4.78 -15.79 -7.21
C SER A 164 -4.00 -16.23 -5.96
N PRO A 165 -2.95 -17.06 -6.11
CA PRO A 165 -2.08 -17.44 -4.98
C PRO A 165 -1.29 -16.24 -4.41
N ARG A 166 -1.21 -15.11 -5.14
CA ARG A 166 -0.63 -13.86 -4.65
C ARG A 166 -1.60 -13.06 -3.78
N CYS A 167 -2.91 -13.33 -3.85
CA CYS A 167 -3.91 -12.54 -3.15
C CYS A 167 -3.96 -12.89 -1.67
N VAL A 168 -3.80 -11.87 -0.82
CA VAL A 168 -3.74 -11.99 0.64
C VAL A 168 -4.83 -11.21 1.37
N GLY A 169 -5.64 -10.40 0.68
CA GLY A 169 -6.67 -9.58 1.30
C GLY A 169 -7.71 -9.06 0.31
N VAL A 170 -8.79 -8.53 0.83
CA VAL A 170 -9.81 -7.78 0.08
C VAL A 170 -9.52 -6.29 0.27
N GLY A 171 -9.15 -5.60 -0.81
CA GLY A 171 -8.76 -4.19 -0.76
C GLY A 171 -8.23 -3.69 -2.11
N GLU A 172 -8.22 -2.36 -2.29
CA GLU A 172 -8.69 -1.36 -1.32
C GLU A 172 -10.20 -1.15 -1.42
N ILE A 173 -10.88 -1.15 -0.29
CA ILE A 173 -12.33 -0.93 -0.20
C ILE A 173 -12.62 0.17 0.81
N GLY A 174 -13.77 0.77 0.78
CA GLY A 174 -14.13 1.76 1.80
C GLY A 174 -14.89 2.96 1.29
N LEU A 175 -14.51 4.17 1.75
CA LEU A 175 -15.27 5.40 1.58
C LEU A 175 -14.35 6.58 1.25
N ASP A 176 -14.72 7.37 0.24
CA ASP A 176 -14.00 8.60 -0.14
C ASP A 176 -14.99 9.76 -0.31
N PHE A 177 -14.86 10.77 0.54
CA PHE A 177 -15.61 12.02 0.50
C PHE A 177 -14.73 13.21 0.11
N GLY A 178 -13.53 12.92 -0.39
CA GLY A 178 -12.63 13.94 -0.93
C GLY A 178 -13.14 14.58 -2.23
N PRO A 179 -12.44 15.60 -2.72
CA PRO A 179 -12.92 16.47 -3.81
C PRO A 179 -13.03 15.76 -5.17
N TYR A 180 -12.47 14.57 -5.31
CA TYR A 180 -12.49 13.79 -6.54
C TYR A 180 -13.64 12.77 -6.59
N SER A 181 -14.21 12.42 -5.43
CA SER A 181 -15.39 11.55 -5.35
C SER A 181 -16.63 12.30 -5.79
N LYS A 182 -17.48 11.63 -6.57
CA LYS A 182 -18.78 12.16 -7.02
C LYS A 182 -19.93 11.28 -6.56
N LEU A 183 -19.64 10.17 -5.90
CA LEU A 183 -20.63 9.19 -5.48
C LEU A 183 -21.14 9.53 -4.08
N GLY A 184 -22.46 9.35 -3.89
CA GLY A 184 -23.09 9.51 -2.59
C GLY A 184 -22.67 8.43 -1.59
N ALA A 185 -22.86 8.72 -0.31
CA ALA A 185 -22.51 7.83 0.79
C ALA A 185 -23.20 6.46 0.67
N GLU A 186 -24.48 6.42 0.31
CA GLU A 186 -25.28 5.19 0.24
C GLU A 186 -24.68 4.17 -0.72
N VAL A 187 -24.25 4.60 -1.91
CA VAL A 187 -23.67 3.71 -2.93
C VAL A 187 -22.30 3.19 -2.51
N GLN A 188 -21.48 4.06 -1.91
CA GLN A 188 -20.17 3.65 -1.39
C GLN A 188 -20.32 2.69 -0.20
N GLU A 189 -21.25 2.97 0.74
CA GLU A 189 -21.52 2.11 1.90
C GLU A 189 -22.01 0.73 1.44
N GLU A 190 -22.91 0.65 0.46
CA GLU A 190 -23.41 -0.63 -0.05
C GLU A 190 -22.28 -1.47 -0.67
N ALA A 191 -21.44 -0.87 -1.51
CA ALA A 191 -20.29 -1.55 -2.12
C ALA A 191 -19.27 -1.99 -1.05
N PHE A 192 -19.00 -1.15 -0.06
CA PHE A 192 -18.11 -1.45 1.07
C PHE A 192 -18.63 -2.63 1.89
N VAL A 193 -19.91 -2.59 2.34
CA VAL A 193 -20.53 -3.67 3.11
C VAL A 193 -20.52 -4.99 2.35
N HIS A 194 -20.76 -4.96 1.03
CA HIS A 194 -20.74 -6.16 0.20
C HIS A 194 -19.34 -6.80 0.19
N GLN A 195 -18.30 -6.02 -0.03
CA GLN A 195 -16.93 -6.52 -0.09
C GLN A 195 -16.39 -6.90 1.30
N LEU A 196 -16.79 -6.20 2.37
CA LEU A 196 -16.46 -6.57 3.74
C LEU A 196 -17.05 -7.95 4.11
N ARG A 197 -18.29 -8.24 3.69
CA ARG A 197 -18.90 -9.57 3.88
C ARG A 197 -18.16 -10.65 3.08
N LEU A 198 -17.74 -10.33 1.85
CA LEU A 198 -16.92 -11.24 1.04
C LEU A 198 -15.60 -11.58 1.74
N ALA A 199 -14.95 -10.61 2.38
CA ALA A 199 -13.75 -10.86 3.18
C ALA A 199 -14.00 -11.80 4.37
N HIS A 200 -15.14 -11.66 5.06
CA HIS A 200 -15.56 -12.59 6.10
C HIS A 200 -15.76 -14.01 5.55
N GLU A 201 -16.45 -14.15 4.41
CA GLU A 201 -16.70 -15.45 3.77
C GLU A 201 -15.42 -16.17 3.36
N LEU A 202 -14.44 -15.41 2.85
CA LEU A 202 -13.15 -15.91 2.39
C LEU A 202 -12.10 -16.05 3.51
N ASN A 203 -12.42 -15.54 4.72
CA ASN A 203 -11.48 -15.41 5.84
C ASN A 203 -10.20 -14.67 5.41
N LEU A 204 -10.34 -13.54 4.73
CA LEU A 204 -9.27 -12.66 4.31
C LEU A 204 -9.30 -11.36 5.12
N PRO A 205 -8.15 -10.72 5.37
CA PRO A 205 -8.12 -9.37 5.92
C PRO A 205 -8.70 -8.36 4.92
N VAL A 206 -9.07 -7.18 5.43
CA VAL A 206 -9.51 -6.06 4.60
C VAL A 206 -8.52 -4.92 4.70
N GLU A 207 -8.29 -4.24 3.57
CA GLU A 207 -7.52 -3.01 3.48
C GLU A 207 -8.47 -1.87 3.15
N LEU A 208 -8.54 -0.87 4.04
CA LEU A 208 -9.53 0.20 3.98
C LEU A 208 -8.95 1.49 3.43
N HIS A 209 -9.58 1.99 2.37
CA HIS A 209 -9.44 3.36 1.89
C HIS A 209 -10.46 4.25 2.58
N LEU A 210 -10.02 5.17 3.43
CA LEU A 210 -10.89 6.12 4.12
C LEU A 210 -10.41 7.55 3.89
N ARG A 211 -11.23 8.34 3.23
CA ARG A 211 -10.96 9.76 3.01
C ARG A 211 -12.16 10.61 3.36
N ASP A 212 -11.93 11.58 4.23
CA ASP A 212 -12.94 12.54 4.67
C ASP A 212 -12.98 13.78 3.76
N GLU A 213 -13.90 14.68 4.05
CA GLU A 213 -13.96 15.99 3.48
C GLU A 213 -12.69 16.81 3.83
N GLU A 214 -12.28 17.71 2.93
CA GLU A 214 -11.05 18.51 3.13
C GLU A 214 -11.25 19.74 4.03
N ASP A 215 -12.31 19.78 4.85
CA ASP A 215 -12.61 20.91 5.72
C ASP A 215 -11.95 20.82 7.11
N GLY A 216 -11.38 19.67 7.46
CA GLY A 216 -10.74 19.41 8.76
C GLY A 216 -11.69 19.38 9.95
N ILE A 217 -12.99 19.27 9.73
CA ILE A 217 -14.03 19.30 10.73
C ILE A 217 -14.88 18.04 10.68
N HIS A 218 -15.23 17.58 9.48
CA HIS A 218 -16.04 16.40 9.25
C HIS A 218 -15.17 15.19 8.98
N PHE A 219 -15.46 14.09 9.63
CA PHE A 219 -14.80 12.79 9.49
C PHE A 219 -15.79 11.75 8.99
N THR A 220 -16.64 12.14 8.03
CA THR A 220 -17.77 11.34 7.55
C THR A 220 -17.34 9.96 7.06
N GLY A 221 -16.21 9.87 6.36
CA GLY A 221 -15.66 8.59 5.87
C GLY A 221 -15.29 7.67 7.02
N HIS A 222 -14.52 8.17 7.97
CA HIS A 222 -14.11 7.39 9.14
C HIS A 222 -15.30 7.03 10.05
N ASP A 223 -16.20 7.98 10.34
CA ASP A 223 -17.37 7.75 11.21
C ASP A 223 -18.29 6.67 10.61
N LEU A 224 -18.56 6.74 9.31
CA LEU A 224 -19.41 5.77 8.63
C LEU A 224 -18.71 4.40 8.52
N ALA A 225 -17.42 4.37 8.22
CA ALA A 225 -16.66 3.12 8.18
C ALA A 225 -16.61 2.45 9.57
N LEU A 226 -16.39 3.22 10.62
CA LEU A 226 -16.43 2.72 12.00
C LEU A 226 -17.77 2.08 12.33
N LYS A 227 -18.87 2.76 11.97
CA LYS A 227 -20.24 2.22 12.16
C LYS A 227 -20.41 0.90 11.40
N VAL A 228 -19.99 0.83 10.13
CA VAL A 228 -20.07 -0.41 9.34
C VAL A 228 -19.26 -1.53 9.99
N LEU A 229 -18.03 -1.26 10.44
CA LEU A 229 -17.20 -2.26 11.13
C LEU A 229 -17.81 -2.72 12.46
N GLN A 230 -18.50 -1.85 13.18
CA GLN A 230 -19.20 -2.22 14.42
C GLN A 230 -20.45 -3.07 14.14
N GLU A 231 -21.17 -2.82 13.05
CA GLU A 231 -22.38 -3.55 12.67
C GLU A 231 -22.09 -4.89 11.98
N VAL A 232 -21.13 -4.93 11.07
CA VAL A 232 -20.77 -6.12 10.28
C VAL A 232 -19.70 -6.95 10.97
N GLY A 233 -18.81 -6.30 11.70
CA GLY A 233 -17.63 -6.89 12.35
C GLY A 233 -16.35 -6.69 11.55
N VAL A 234 -15.20 -6.68 12.24
CA VAL A 234 -13.88 -6.77 11.61
C VAL A 234 -13.61 -8.23 11.26
N PRO A 235 -13.14 -8.57 10.05
CA PRO A 235 -12.77 -9.95 9.72
C PRO A 235 -11.77 -10.54 10.70
N ALA A 236 -11.91 -11.82 11.04
CA ALA A 236 -11.00 -12.50 11.97
C ALA A 236 -9.55 -12.51 11.45
N ALA A 237 -9.37 -12.44 10.13
CA ALA A 237 -8.06 -12.36 9.49
C ALA A 237 -7.39 -10.98 9.63
N GLY A 238 -8.14 -9.94 10.01
CA GLY A 238 -7.64 -8.60 10.31
C GLY A 238 -8.20 -7.50 9.40
N CYS A 239 -7.74 -6.31 9.67
CA CYS A 239 -8.11 -5.08 8.96
C CYS A 239 -6.96 -4.07 9.08
N ASP A 240 -6.75 -3.27 8.07
CA ASP A 240 -5.89 -2.09 8.16
C ASP A 240 -6.51 -0.87 7.48
N LEU A 241 -6.14 0.29 8.01
CA LEU A 241 -6.41 1.58 7.41
C LEU A 241 -5.15 1.97 6.63
N HIS A 242 -5.20 1.86 5.31
CA HIS A 242 -4.09 2.32 4.49
C HIS A 242 -4.06 3.86 4.39
N CYS A 243 -2.89 4.39 4.06
CA CYS A 243 -2.64 5.82 3.83
C CYS A 243 -3.20 6.74 4.92
N TYR A 244 -2.98 6.37 6.21
CA TYR A 244 -3.53 7.12 7.32
C TYR A 244 -2.99 8.54 7.38
N THR A 245 -3.88 9.52 7.29
CA THR A 245 -3.54 10.96 7.25
C THR A 245 -4.36 11.82 8.21
N SER A 246 -5.01 11.20 9.19
CA SER A 246 -5.82 11.88 10.20
C SER A 246 -5.12 11.95 11.57
N ASN A 247 -5.84 12.31 12.62
CA ASN A 247 -5.33 12.53 13.98
C ASN A 247 -5.58 11.31 14.90
N VAL A 248 -5.07 11.39 16.13
CA VAL A 248 -5.17 10.33 17.14
C VAL A 248 -6.62 9.98 17.47
N GLN A 249 -7.49 11.00 17.61
CA GLN A 249 -8.88 10.81 18.02
C GLN A 249 -9.69 10.00 17.00
N VAL A 250 -9.41 10.20 15.71
CA VAL A 250 -10.03 9.43 14.63
C VAL A 250 -9.47 8.00 14.57
N MET A 251 -8.19 7.81 14.91
CA MET A 251 -7.53 6.50 14.89
C MET A 251 -8.00 5.58 16.02
N GLU A 252 -8.13 6.11 17.24
CA GLU A 252 -8.36 5.32 18.47
C GLU A 252 -9.50 4.30 18.36
N PRO A 253 -10.70 4.64 17.84
CA PRO A 253 -11.79 3.67 17.74
C PRO A 253 -11.49 2.48 16.83
N PHE A 254 -10.69 2.67 15.77
CA PHE A 254 -10.29 1.59 14.87
C PHE A 254 -9.25 0.67 15.52
N VAL A 255 -8.30 1.27 16.24
CA VAL A 255 -7.30 0.53 17.02
C VAL A 255 -7.98 -0.30 18.13
N GLU A 256 -9.02 0.20 18.78
CA GLU A 256 -9.81 -0.54 19.75
C GLU A 256 -10.52 -1.75 19.12
N LEU A 257 -10.90 -1.68 17.85
CA LEU A 257 -11.40 -2.82 17.07
C LEU A 257 -10.31 -3.78 16.59
N GLY A 258 -9.02 -3.47 16.81
CA GLY A 258 -7.89 -4.27 16.39
C GLY A 258 -7.44 -4.01 14.95
N CYS A 259 -7.86 -2.91 14.33
CA CYS A 259 -7.40 -2.54 13.00
C CYS A 259 -5.94 -2.06 13.05
N HIS A 260 -5.15 -2.47 12.08
CA HIS A 260 -3.82 -1.92 11.84
C HIS A 260 -3.92 -0.54 11.20
N VAL A 261 -2.84 0.24 11.30
CA VAL A 261 -2.78 1.60 10.74
C VAL A 261 -1.48 1.77 9.98
N ALA A 262 -1.57 2.06 8.67
CA ALA A 262 -0.42 2.20 7.79
C ALA A 262 -0.04 3.68 7.60
N PHE A 263 1.23 3.99 7.83
CA PHE A 263 1.79 5.32 7.70
C PHE A 263 2.72 5.41 6.48
N GLY A 264 2.26 6.17 5.49
CA GLY A 264 2.97 6.44 4.25
C GLY A 264 3.81 7.72 4.27
N GLY A 265 4.17 8.20 3.07
CA GLY A 265 5.03 9.37 2.88
C GLY A 265 4.57 10.66 3.58
N ALA A 266 3.27 10.78 3.86
CA ALA A 266 2.67 11.92 4.55
C ALA A 266 3.27 12.19 5.94
N VAL A 267 3.67 11.16 6.68
CA VAL A 267 4.29 11.30 8.01
C VAL A 267 5.56 12.15 7.98
N THR A 268 6.24 12.19 6.82
CA THR A 268 7.48 12.96 6.61
C THR A 268 7.26 14.44 6.30
N PHE A 269 6.02 14.87 6.04
CA PHE A 269 5.77 16.24 5.57
C PHE A 269 5.89 17.25 6.70
N ALA A 270 6.31 18.48 6.35
CA ALA A 270 6.60 19.51 7.34
C ALA A 270 5.38 19.92 8.19
N ARG A 271 4.17 19.78 7.66
CA ARG A 271 2.91 20.18 8.33
C ARG A 271 2.05 19.00 8.75
N SER A 272 2.65 17.86 9.04
CA SER A 272 1.96 16.63 9.41
C SER A 272 2.20 16.25 10.88
N GLU A 273 2.13 17.23 11.78
CA GLU A 273 2.27 17.00 13.23
C GLU A 273 1.24 15.98 13.71
N GLU A 274 -0.03 16.13 13.33
CA GLU A 274 -1.12 15.24 13.75
C GLU A 274 -0.89 13.79 13.30
N ILE A 275 -0.37 13.59 12.08
CA ILE A 275 -0.03 12.25 11.58
C ILE A 275 1.14 11.66 12.38
N ARG A 276 2.13 12.46 12.77
CA ARG A 276 3.25 12.01 13.61
C ARG A 276 2.80 11.68 15.04
N GLU A 277 1.87 12.46 15.59
CA GLU A 277 1.24 12.17 16.88
C GLU A 277 0.45 10.86 16.81
N ALA A 278 -0.30 10.62 15.73
CA ALA A 278 -0.99 9.35 15.50
C ALA A 278 -0.01 8.18 15.37
N ALA A 279 1.10 8.34 14.62
CA ALA A 279 2.13 7.31 14.50
C ALA A 279 2.83 7.00 15.82
N ALA A 280 2.99 8.00 16.69
CA ALA A 280 3.49 7.79 18.05
C ALA A 280 2.48 7.05 18.92
N ALA A 281 1.20 7.45 18.87
CA ALA A 281 0.14 6.88 19.71
C ALA A 281 -0.32 5.49 19.27
N CYS A 282 -0.12 5.13 18.00
CA CYS A 282 -0.52 3.82 17.47
C CYS A 282 0.15 2.69 18.23
N PRO A 283 -0.57 1.65 18.71
CA PRO A 283 0.03 0.48 19.35
C PRO A 283 1.05 -0.20 18.44
N GLY A 284 2.21 -0.58 18.98
CA GLY A 284 3.29 -1.16 18.21
C GLY A 284 2.93 -2.45 17.47
N ASN A 285 1.96 -3.21 17.99
CA ASN A 285 1.46 -4.43 17.35
C ASN A 285 0.42 -4.20 16.25
N LEU A 286 0.05 -2.94 15.96
CA LEU A 286 -0.93 -2.56 14.95
C LEU A 286 -0.38 -1.56 13.92
N ILE A 287 0.90 -1.18 14.02
CA ILE A 287 1.50 -0.19 13.13
C ILE A 287 2.05 -0.85 11.85
N LEU A 288 1.83 -0.20 10.70
CA LEU A 288 2.36 -0.60 9.39
C LEU A 288 3.09 0.58 8.73
N SER A 289 3.90 0.26 7.73
CA SER A 289 4.52 1.23 6.82
C SER A 289 4.17 0.93 5.38
N GLU A 290 3.97 1.99 4.60
CA GLU A 290 3.63 1.89 3.20
C GLU A 290 4.18 3.05 2.39
N THR A 291 3.91 3.04 1.06
CA THR A 291 4.22 4.18 0.20
C THR A 291 2.99 4.85 -0.38
N ASP A 292 1.94 4.12 -0.68
CA ASP A 292 0.84 4.52 -1.58
C ASP A 292 1.41 4.99 -2.94
N SER A 293 2.47 4.29 -3.42
CA SER A 293 3.10 4.63 -4.70
C SER A 293 2.10 4.47 -5.87
N PRO A 294 2.12 5.35 -6.86
CA PRO A 294 3.09 6.42 -7.16
C PRO A 294 2.80 7.76 -6.47
N TYR A 295 1.89 7.79 -5.52
CA TYR A 295 1.45 8.98 -4.80
C TYR A 295 2.34 9.26 -3.58
N MET A 296 2.05 10.30 -2.83
CA MET A 296 2.55 10.59 -1.48
C MET A 296 4.06 10.51 -1.26
N SER A 297 4.91 10.81 -2.29
CA SER A 297 6.38 10.77 -2.17
C SER A 297 6.89 11.42 -0.90
N PRO A 298 7.70 10.73 -0.07
CA PRO A 298 8.20 11.25 1.19
C PRO A 298 9.25 12.37 0.99
N VAL A 299 9.51 13.14 2.04
CA VAL A 299 10.68 14.02 2.12
C VAL A 299 11.94 13.12 2.25
N PRO A 300 13.03 13.40 1.48
CA PRO A 300 13.28 14.60 0.68
C PRO A 300 12.85 14.52 -0.80
N LEU A 301 12.12 13.47 -1.20
CA LEU A 301 11.80 13.19 -2.60
C LEU A 301 10.46 13.80 -3.08
N ARG A 302 9.88 14.73 -2.32
CA ARG A 302 8.61 15.40 -2.65
C ARG A 302 8.56 15.90 -4.09
N GLY A 303 7.45 15.46 -4.80
CA GLY A 303 7.16 15.82 -6.18
C GLY A 303 7.93 15.02 -7.23
N LYS A 304 8.63 13.97 -6.82
CA LYS A 304 8.95 12.81 -7.67
C LYS A 304 7.75 11.87 -7.71
N GLU A 305 7.71 10.95 -8.63
CA GLU A 305 6.79 9.83 -8.58
C GLU A 305 7.27 8.88 -7.47
N CYS A 306 6.38 8.50 -6.54
CA CYS A 306 6.73 7.62 -5.44
C CYS A 306 7.00 6.21 -5.95
N GLU A 307 7.90 5.50 -5.31
CA GLU A 307 8.24 4.10 -5.60
C GLU A 307 8.26 3.28 -4.30
N PRO A 308 8.00 1.97 -4.34
CA PRO A 308 8.00 1.12 -3.14
C PRO A 308 9.28 1.19 -2.31
N ALA A 309 10.44 1.41 -2.94
CA ALA A 309 11.70 1.62 -2.25
C ALA A 309 11.68 2.84 -1.30
N MET A 310 10.79 3.80 -1.52
CA MET A 310 10.68 5.01 -0.70
C MET A 310 10.01 4.75 0.65
N VAL A 311 9.45 3.56 0.91
CA VAL A 311 8.96 3.15 2.23
C VAL A 311 10.06 3.25 3.28
N ALA A 312 11.34 3.15 2.89
CA ALA A 312 12.47 3.35 3.80
C ALA A 312 12.44 4.70 4.53
N PHE A 313 11.96 5.77 3.86
CA PHE A 313 11.84 7.10 4.47
C PHE A 313 10.65 7.18 5.42
N SER A 314 9.52 6.56 5.08
CA SER A 314 8.34 6.49 5.95
C SER A 314 8.66 5.71 7.22
N ALA A 315 9.23 4.50 7.10
CA ALA A 315 9.63 3.67 8.23
C ALA A 315 10.64 4.36 9.15
N ALA A 316 11.65 5.04 8.57
CA ALA A 316 12.65 5.79 9.35
C ALA A 316 12.02 6.96 10.11
N CYS A 317 11.05 7.67 9.49
CA CYS A 317 10.33 8.76 10.13
C CYS A 317 9.47 8.25 11.29
N VAL A 318 8.71 7.18 11.09
CA VAL A 318 7.90 6.53 12.14
C VAL A 318 8.79 6.09 13.30
N ALA A 319 9.90 5.39 13.02
CA ALA A 319 10.81 4.92 14.06
C ALA A 319 11.39 6.09 14.86
N LYS A 320 11.80 7.18 14.19
CA LYS A 320 12.30 8.39 14.85
C LYS A 320 11.24 9.04 15.74
N VAL A 321 10.02 9.19 15.26
CA VAL A 321 8.91 9.82 16.00
C VAL A 321 8.59 9.03 17.27
N ARG A 322 8.58 7.71 17.21
CA ARG A 322 8.29 6.83 18.36
C ARG A 322 9.45 6.85 19.37
N GLU A 323 10.69 6.91 18.91
CA GLU A 323 11.87 7.10 19.78
C GLU A 323 11.84 8.44 20.49
N GLU A 324 11.57 9.55 19.77
CA GLU A 324 11.46 10.89 20.35
C GLU A 324 10.32 11.02 21.37
N ALA A 325 9.25 10.25 21.19
CA ALA A 325 8.15 10.14 22.15
C ALA A 325 8.45 9.20 23.33
N GLY A 326 9.61 8.51 23.34
CA GLY A 326 10.01 7.60 24.41
C GLY A 326 9.20 6.30 24.48
N ILE A 327 8.60 5.89 23.36
CA ILE A 327 7.71 4.71 23.29
C ILE A 327 8.52 3.45 23.02
N GLU A 328 9.37 3.46 21.99
CA GLU A 328 10.15 2.31 21.53
C GLU A 328 11.48 2.75 20.94
N THR A 329 12.44 1.84 20.92
CA THR A 329 13.67 2.06 20.15
C THR A 329 13.41 1.95 18.65
N PRO A 330 14.23 2.57 17.79
CA PRO A 330 14.09 2.39 16.33
C PRO A 330 14.10 0.94 15.88
N ALA A 331 14.95 0.10 16.50
CA ALA A 331 15.01 -1.32 16.17
C ALA A 331 13.71 -2.07 16.51
N GLU A 332 13.07 -1.74 17.63
CA GLU A 332 11.77 -2.31 18.00
C GLU A 332 10.69 -1.87 17.04
N THR A 333 10.64 -0.58 16.66
CA THR A 333 9.68 -0.08 15.69
C THR A 333 9.86 -0.76 14.32
N TYR A 334 11.09 -0.84 13.79
CA TYR A 334 11.33 -1.53 12.51
C TYR A 334 10.92 -3.00 12.56
N ARG A 335 11.20 -3.69 13.68
CA ARG A 335 10.77 -5.08 13.88
C ARG A 335 9.25 -5.20 13.84
N MET A 336 8.51 -4.33 14.53
CA MET A 336 7.04 -4.34 14.56
C MET A 336 6.45 -4.05 13.19
N LEU A 337 6.95 -3.04 12.46
CA LEU A 337 6.51 -2.76 11.08
C LEU A 337 6.62 -3.99 10.18
N TRP A 338 7.74 -4.73 10.28
CA TRP A 338 7.96 -5.96 9.52
C TRP A 338 7.05 -7.10 9.97
N GLU A 339 7.02 -7.41 11.27
CA GLU A 339 6.27 -8.53 11.83
C GLU A 339 4.76 -8.37 11.62
N ASN A 340 4.22 -7.15 11.82
CA ASN A 340 2.81 -6.86 11.60
C ASN A 340 2.43 -7.02 10.13
N ALA A 341 3.22 -6.47 9.20
CA ALA A 341 2.96 -6.61 7.78
C ALA A 341 3.01 -8.07 7.33
N CYS A 342 3.99 -8.85 7.80
CA CYS A 342 4.06 -10.28 7.52
C CYS A 342 2.88 -11.06 8.11
N SER A 343 2.44 -10.70 9.31
CA SER A 343 1.31 -11.36 9.98
C SER A 343 -0.01 -11.11 9.27
N LEU A 344 -0.25 -9.86 8.84
CA LEU A 344 -1.50 -9.45 8.22
C LEU A 344 -1.55 -9.83 6.72
N LEU A 345 -0.46 -9.57 5.99
CA LEU A 345 -0.43 -9.54 4.51
C LEU A 345 0.68 -10.44 3.89
N GLY A 346 1.45 -11.15 4.70
CA GLY A 346 2.58 -11.94 4.18
C GLY A 346 2.21 -13.31 3.62
N ASN A 347 1.18 -13.94 4.15
CA ASN A 347 0.81 -15.31 3.81
C ASN A 347 -0.70 -15.46 3.65
N ARG A 348 -1.09 -16.43 2.81
CA ARG A 348 -2.46 -16.95 2.70
C ARG A 348 -2.54 -18.33 3.31
#